data_165a97d1ac641e73826aa427c6a95300
#
_entry.id   165a97d1ac641e73826aa427c6a95300
#
_cell.length_a   1.000
_cell.length_b   1.000
_cell.length_c   1.000
_cell.angle_alpha   90.00
_cell.angle_beta   90.00
_cell.angle_gamma   90.00
#
_symmetry.space_group_name_H-M   'P 1'
#
loop_
_entity.id
_entity.type
_entity.pdbx_description
1 polymer ?
#
loop_
_entity_poly.entity_id
_entity_poly.type
_entity_poly.pdbx_seq_one_letter_code
_entity_poly.pdbx_strand_id
1 'polypeptide(L)'
;GIELQYTVKEGWSNYNFENMRPYVSSENKIGNSVILLNANATFGYFKNEENKYFDIQVKRPTHFYGATSLPKTNGETFDVYHAQNYRQLVDNPILFSRPDTASIVLPNIKVNVVSYSTSQEPISKILRDYIQPLIINQSDYLRGQLPTDYYTFLVYHEENPNFNEGYVAEGLEHNQ
;
A
#
# COMPACT_ATOMS: atom_id res chain seq x y z
N GLY A 1 30.28 8.20 1.73
CA GLY A 1 28.82 8.06 1.79
C GLY A 1 28.19 9.24 2.52
N ILE A 2 26.91 9.43 2.33
CA ILE A 2 26.12 10.43 3.06
C ILE A 2 25.11 9.67 3.89
N GLU A 3 24.98 10.02 5.16
CA GLU A 3 23.99 9.47 6.07
C GLU A 3 23.02 10.60 6.47
N LEU A 4 21.71 10.32 6.38
CA LEU A 4 20.66 11.23 6.83
C LEU A 4 19.82 10.51 7.87
N GLN A 5 19.58 11.14 9.01
CA GLN A 5 18.70 10.65 10.04
C GLN A 5 17.54 11.61 10.25
N TYR A 6 16.32 11.12 10.16
CA TYR A 6 15.12 11.94 10.32
C TYR A 6 13.96 11.11 10.88
N THR A 7 12.94 11.79 11.36
CA THR A 7 11.70 11.19 11.84
C THR A 7 10.56 11.55 10.89
N VAL A 8 9.83 10.54 10.46
CA VAL A 8 8.62 10.70 9.66
C VAL A 8 7.43 10.81 10.60
N LYS A 9 6.60 11.81 10.37
CA LYS A 9 5.37 12.04 11.15
C LYS A 9 4.17 11.44 10.43
N GLU A 10 3.16 11.08 11.21
CA GLU A 10 1.85 10.76 10.65
C GLU A 10 1.21 12.03 10.08
N GLY A 11 0.67 11.93 8.86
CA GLY A 11 -0.03 13.02 8.20
C GLY A 11 -1.54 12.97 8.38
N TRP A 12 -2.11 11.78 8.55
CA TRP A 12 -3.56 11.58 8.62
C TRP A 12 -4.22 12.17 9.87
N SER A 13 -3.52 12.23 11.00
CA SER A 13 -4.06 12.80 12.24
C SER A 13 -4.28 14.31 12.20
N ASN A 14 -3.71 15.00 11.20
CA ASN A 14 -3.92 16.44 10.98
C ASN A 14 -5.21 16.74 10.20
N TYR A 15 -6.01 15.73 9.89
CA TYR A 15 -7.27 15.89 9.21
C TYR A 15 -8.29 16.53 10.14
N ASN A 16 -8.73 17.74 9.78
CA ASN A 16 -9.80 18.46 10.48
C ASN A 16 -10.94 18.72 9.49
N PHE A 17 -12.06 18.07 9.69
CA PHE A 17 -13.28 18.26 8.89
C PHE A 17 -13.75 19.70 8.84
N GLU A 18 -13.54 20.47 9.93
CA GLU A 18 -13.96 21.86 10.00
C GLU A 18 -13.21 22.77 9.01
N ASN A 19 -12.01 22.39 8.61
CA ASN A 19 -11.16 23.18 7.70
C ASN A 19 -11.19 22.70 6.25
N MET A 20 -12.06 21.74 5.90
CA MET A 20 -12.17 21.18 4.55
C MET A 20 -10.80 20.83 3.91
N ARG A 21 -9.81 20.45 4.69
CA ARG A 21 -8.58 19.94 4.12
C ARG A 21 -8.90 18.59 3.52
N PRO A 22 -8.71 18.42 2.22
CA PRO A 22 -8.91 17.11 1.60
C PRO A 22 -8.00 16.11 2.29
N TYR A 23 -8.52 14.93 2.51
CA TYR A 23 -7.72 13.77 2.90
C TYR A 23 -6.53 13.66 1.94
N VAL A 24 -5.32 13.62 2.48
CA VAL A 24 -4.12 13.50 1.67
C VAL A 24 -3.69 12.04 1.73
N SER A 25 -4.26 11.23 0.84
CA SER A 25 -3.97 9.81 0.71
C SER A 25 -2.49 9.51 0.44
N SER A 26 -1.73 10.50 -0.04
CA SER A 26 -0.29 10.41 -0.24
C SER A 26 0.54 10.55 1.04
N GLU A 27 -0.07 10.86 2.19
CA GLU A 27 0.63 10.93 3.46
C GLU A 27 0.65 9.59 4.19
N ASN A 28 1.51 9.48 5.22
CA ASN A 28 1.65 8.25 5.98
C ASN A 28 0.58 8.13 7.06
N LYS A 29 0.05 6.91 7.23
CA LYS A 29 -0.67 6.50 8.44
C LYS A 29 0.30 5.75 9.35
N ILE A 30 0.46 6.19 10.58
CA ILE A 30 1.36 5.55 11.55
C ILE A 30 0.59 5.30 12.85
N GLY A 31 0.26 4.06 13.11
CA GLY A 31 -0.48 3.65 14.30
C GLY A 31 0.05 2.35 14.91
N ASN A 32 -0.44 2.00 16.08
CA ASN A 32 -0.01 0.79 16.80
C ASN A 32 -0.44 -0.52 16.12
N SER A 33 -1.51 -0.48 15.33
CA SER A 33 -2.09 -1.66 14.69
C SER A 33 -1.90 -1.68 13.18
N VAL A 34 -1.50 -0.55 12.59
CA VAL A 34 -1.32 -0.38 11.15
C VAL A 34 -0.31 0.72 10.87
N ILE A 35 0.50 0.51 9.84
CA ILE A 35 1.36 1.54 9.26
C ILE A 35 1.19 1.47 7.75
N LEU A 36 0.75 2.56 7.14
CA LEU A 36 0.78 2.74 5.69
C LEU A 36 1.89 3.74 5.37
N LEU A 37 2.94 3.25 4.73
CA LEU A 37 4.05 4.07 4.28
C LEU A 37 3.87 4.43 2.82
N ASN A 38 3.72 5.71 2.55
CA ASN A 38 3.85 6.28 1.21
C ASN A 38 5.29 6.73 1.01
N ALA A 39 5.94 6.20 0.00
CA ALA A 39 7.37 6.41 -0.19
C ALA A 39 7.71 7.88 -0.49
N ASN A 40 6.85 8.60 -1.22
CA ASN A 40 7.00 10.02 -1.48
C ASN A 40 6.95 10.89 -0.21
N ALA A 41 6.22 10.46 0.83
CA ALA A 41 6.17 11.13 2.13
C ALA A 41 7.25 10.65 3.11
N THR A 42 8.03 9.64 2.72
CA THR A 42 8.99 8.96 3.60
C THR A 42 10.42 9.08 3.10
N PHE A 43 10.66 8.83 1.81
CA PHE A 43 12.01 8.72 1.25
C PHE A 43 12.28 9.83 0.24
N GLY A 44 13.48 10.41 0.33
CA GLY A 44 13.97 11.34 -0.67
C GLY A 44 14.96 10.68 -1.62
N TYR A 45 15.40 11.44 -2.61
CA TYR A 45 16.47 11.07 -3.52
C TYR A 45 17.38 12.27 -3.79
N PHE A 46 18.58 12.01 -4.24
CA PHE A 46 19.48 13.09 -4.69
C PHE A 46 19.15 13.49 -6.13
N LYS A 47 19.15 14.78 -6.41
CA LYS A 47 18.91 15.30 -7.76
C LYS A 47 19.82 14.59 -8.77
N ASN A 48 19.22 14.13 -9.87
CA ASN A 48 19.84 13.34 -10.95
C ASN A 48 20.22 11.89 -10.56
N GLU A 49 19.75 11.38 -9.42
CA GLU A 49 19.96 10.01 -8.97
C GLU A 49 18.64 9.21 -8.88
N GLU A 50 17.59 9.71 -9.52
CA GLU A 50 16.23 9.12 -9.50
C GLU A 50 16.20 7.70 -10.09
N ASN A 51 17.13 7.40 -11.00
CA ASN A 51 17.25 6.12 -11.69
C ASN A 51 18.16 5.10 -10.97
N LYS A 52 18.58 5.40 -9.75
CA LYS A 52 19.35 4.44 -8.93
C LYS A 52 18.45 3.42 -8.27
N TYR A 53 19.01 2.26 -7.95
CA TYR A 53 18.36 1.26 -7.12
C TYR A 53 18.17 1.75 -5.69
N PHE A 54 17.06 1.36 -5.10
CA PHE A 54 16.75 1.60 -3.70
C PHE A 54 16.55 0.26 -3.00
N ASP A 55 17.30 0.06 -1.92
CA ASP A 55 17.11 -1.02 -0.97
C ASP A 55 16.59 -0.42 0.33
N ILE A 56 15.34 -0.71 0.65
CA ILE A 56 14.66 -0.17 1.81
C ILE A 56 14.55 -1.27 2.86
N GLN A 57 15.34 -1.16 3.91
CA GLN A 57 15.25 -2.06 5.05
C GLN A 57 14.30 -1.49 6.11
N VAL A 58 13.23 -2.20 6.39
CA VAL A 58 12.24 -1.79 7.40
C VAL A 58 12.25 -2.78 8.55
N LYS A 59 12.58 -2.30 9.74
CA LYS A 59 12.39 -3.06 10.97
C LYS A 59 10.94 -2.92 11.42
N ARG A 60 10.27 -4.04 11.61
CA ARG A 60 8.84 -4.09 11.95
C ARG A 60 8.58 -4.97 13.17
N PRO A 61 7.42 -4.81 13.85
CA PRO A 61 6.94 -5.79 14.82
C PRO A 61 6.81 -7.17 14.17
N THR A 62 7.15 -8.22 14.90
CA THR A 62 7.14 -9.61 14.37
C THR A 62 5.76 -10.09 13.92
N HIS A 63 4.70 -9.53 14.51
CA HIS A 63 3.32 -9.86 14.15
C HIS A 63 2.77 -9.05 12.97
N PHE A 64 3.56 -8.10 12.41
CA PHE A 64 3.18 -7.35 11.23
C PHE A 64 3.70 -8.04 9.96
N TYR A 65 2.91 -7.92 8.92
CA TYR A 65 3.26 -8.28 7.55
C TYR A 65 3.27 -7.01 6.71
N GLY A 66 4.35 -6.79 5.99
CA GLY A 66 4.46 -5.67 5.05
C GLY A 66 3.98 -6.09 3.66
N ALA A 67 2.89 -5.52 3.20
CA ALA A 67 2.29 -5.79 1.89
C ALA A 67 2.61 -4.66 0.92
N THR A 68 3.01 -5.02 -0.29
CA THR A 68 3.34 -4.12 -1.41
C THR A 68 3.48 -4.93 -2.69
N SER A 69 3.55 -4.27 -3.85
CA SER A 69 3.96 -4.92 -5.09
C SER A 69 5.49 -4.91 -5.30
N LEU A 70 6.27 -4.22 -4.47
CA LEU A 70 7.73 -4.28 -4.57
C LEU A 70 8.26 -5.70 -4.33
N PRO A 71 9.26 -6.15 -5.10
CA PRO A 71 10.06 -7.30 -4.74
C PRO A 71 10.62 -7.14 -3.33
N LYS A 72 10.54 -8.20 -2.52
CA LYS A 72 11.01 -8.14 -1.15
C LYS A 72 11.64 -9.43 -0.66
N THR A 73 12.57 -9.27 0.28
CA THR A 73 13.14 -10.35 1.08
C THR A 73 12.62 -10.21 2.51
N ASN A 74 11.94 -11.24 3.01
CA ASN A 74 11.41 -11.25 4.36
C ASN A 74 12.48 -11.74 5.35
N GLY A 75 12.70 -10.98 6.41
CA GLY A 75 13.45 -11.41 7.58
C GLY A 75 12.52 -11.66 8.78
N GLU A 76 13.09 -12.09 9.89
CA GLU A 76 12.32 -12.36 11.11
C GLU A 76 11.74 -11.07 11.71
N THR A 77 12.55 -10.03 11.83
CA THR A 77 12.17 -8.74 12.44
C THR A 77 12.29 -7.55 11.48
N PHE A 78 12.77 -7.79 10.26
CA PHE A 78 12.90 -6.78 9.24
C PHE A 78 12.61 -7.38 7.87
N ASP A 79 12.17 -6.54 6.95
CA ASP A 79 12.01 -6.85 5.54
C ASP A 79 12.88 -5.90 4.71
N VAL A 80 13.38 -6.38 3.57
CA VAL A 80 14.10 -5.55 2.61
C VAL A 80 13.27 -5.47 1.33
N TYR A 81 12.93 -4.26 0.93
CA TYR A 81 12.19 -3.96 -0.30
C TYR A 81 13.15 -3.41 -1.35
N HIS A 82 12.97 -3.84 -2.59
CA HIS A 82 13.85 -3.49 -3.70
C HIS A 82 13.07 -2.69 -4.74
N ALA A 83 13.58 -1.52 -5.10
CA ALA A 83 13.04 -0.73 -6.19
C ALA A 83 14.14 -0.39 -7.21
N GLN A 84 13.84 -0.52 -8.49
CA GLN A 84 14.80 -0.26 -9.57
C GLN A 84 15.12 1.23 -9.73
N ASN A 85 14.21 2.10 -9.29
CA ASN A 85 14.35 3.54 -9.34
C ASN A 85 13.37 4.19 -8.35
N TYR A 86 13.49 5.52 -8.17
CA TYR A 86 12.63 6.26 -7.26
C TYR A 86 11.16 6.21 -7.68
N ARG A 87 10.86 6.22 -8.99
CA ARG A 87 9.48 6.13 -9.48
C ARG A 87 8.83 4.83 -9.04
N GLN A 88 9.46 3.69 -9.24
CA GLN A 88 8.94 2.41 -8.78
C GLN A 88 8.75 2.40 -7.25
N LEU A 89 9.65 3.05 -6.50
CA LEU A 89 9.52 3.15 -5.05
C LEU A 89 8.26 3.93 -4.64
N VAL A 90 8.03 5.10 -5.23
CA VAL A 90 6.88 5.94 -4.87
C VAL A 90 5.54 5.40 -5.38
N ASP A 91 5.58 4.64 -6.47
CA ASP A 91 4.39 3.99 -7.04
C ASP A 91 3.95 2.74 -6.23
N ASN A 92 4.72 2.34 -5.21
CA ASN A 92 4.44 1.14 -4.43
C ASN A 92 4.45 1.41 -2.92
N PRO A 93 3.34 1.91 -2.36
CA PRO A 93 3.21 2.05 -0.92
C PRO A 93 3.31 0.70 -0.20
N ILE A 94 3.62 0.74 1.10
CA ILE A 94 3.78 -0.46 1.91
C ILE A 94 2.80 -0.40 3.09
N LEU A 95 1.90 -1.38 3.16
CA LEU A 95 0.96 -1.53 4.27
C LEU A 95 1.48 -2.58 5.26
N PHE A 96 1.77 -2.18 6.48
CA PHE A 96 2.13 -3.06 7.58
C PHE A 96 0.95 -3.21 8.54
N SER A 97 0.51 -4.43 8.72
CA SER A 97 -0.55 -4.79 9.66
C SER A 97 -0.46 -6.27 10.03
N ARG A 98 -1.37 -6.75 10.87
CA ARG A 98 -1.62 -8.19 10.96
C ARG A 98 -2.10 -8.70 9.60
N PRO A 99 -1.65 -9.89 9.15
CA PRO A 99 -2.02 -10.38 7.84
C PRO A 99 -3.53 -10.56 7.69
N ASP A 100 -4.12 -9.82 6.77
CA ASP A 100 -5.44 -10.08 6.20
C ASP A 100 -5.29 -10.00 4.69
N THR A 101 -5.15 -11.16 4.05
CA THR A 101 -4.76 -11.27 2.65
C THR A 101 -5.59 -12.31 1.91
N ALA A 102 -5.92 -12.00 0.67
CA ALA A 102 -6.50 -12.93 -0.29
C ALA A 102 -5.83 -12.75 -1.66
N SER A 103 -5.93 -13.74 -2.55
CA SER A 103 -5.32 -13.65 -3.88
C SER A 103 -6.28 -14.12 -4.96
N ILE A 104 -6.16 -13.48 -6.13
CA ILE A 104 -6.74 -13.92 -7.39
C ILE A 104 -5.57 -14.38 -8.25
N VAL A 105 -5.65 -15.58 -8.78
CA VAL A 105 -4.60 -16.15 -9.65
C VAL A 105 -5.22 -16.51 -10.98
N LEU A 106 -4.82 -15.82 -12.03
CA LEU A 106 -5.12 -16.12 -13.41
C LEU A 106 -3.83 -16.54 -14.13
N PRO A 107 -3.89 -17.12 -15.34
CA PRO A 107 -2.70 -17.59 -16.05
C PRO A 107 -1.59 -16.55 -16.20
N ASN A 108 -1.96 -15.28 -16.36
CA ASN A 108 -1.03 -14.19 -16.70
C ASN A 108 -0.93 -13.11 -15.64
N ILE A 109 -1.62 -13.25 -14.50
CA ILE A 109 -1.53 -12.28 -13.42
C ILE A 109 -1.84 -12.91 -12.05
N LYS A 110 -1.10 -12.49 -11.05
CA LYS A 110 -1.44 -12.69 -9.65
C LYS A 110 -1.82 -11.36 -9.01
N VAL A 111 -3.05 -11.25 -8.53
CA VAL A 111 -3.54 -10.07 -7.80
C VAL A 111 -3.65 -10.40 -6.33
N ASN A 112 -2.98 -9.66 -5.49
CA ASN A 112 -3.16 -9.72 -4.05
C ASN A 112 -4.16 -8.66 -3.61
N VAL A 113 -5.01 -9.02 -2.66
CA VAL A 113 -5.89 -8.10 -1.94
C VAL A 113 -5.48 -8.15 -0.49
N VAL A 114 -4.98 -7.05 0.00
CA VAL A 114 -4.51 -6.90 1.39
C VAL A 114 -5.31 -5.81 2.04
N SER A 115 -5.86 -6.11 3.21
CA SER A 115 -6.68 -5.15 3.92
C SER A 115 -6.30 -4.99 5.38
N TYR A 116 -6.64 -3.83 5.90
CA TYR A 116 -6.71 -3.52 7.31
C TYR A 116 -8.06 -2.87 7.58
N SER A 117 -8.75 -3.33 8.62
CA SER A 117 -9.97 -2.69 9.13
C SER A 117 -9.79 -2.29 10.58
N THR A 118 -10.28 -1.10 10.94
CA THR A 118 -10.27 -0.63 12.34
C THR A 118 -11.17 -1.47 13.26
N SER A 119 -12.19 -2.15 12.69
CA SER A 119 -12.99 -3.15 13.41
C SER A 119 -12.25 -4.45 13.71
N GLN A 120 -11.04 -4.64 13.14
CA GLN A 120 -10.25 -5.87 13.18
C GLN A 120 -10.92 -7.08 12.50
N GLU A 121 -12.01 -6.87 11.77
CA GLU A 121 -12.65 -7.92 10.98
C GLU A 121 -11.89 -8.13 9.66
N PRO A 122 -11.61 -9.40 9.27
CA PRO A 122 -10.93 -9.69 8.02
C PRO A 122 -11.89 -9.48 6.84
N ILE A 123 -11.53 -8.55 5.94
CA ILE A 123 -12.35 -8.20 4.77
C ILE A 123 -11.71 -8.55 3.43
N SER A 124 -10.45 -8.98 3.42
CA SER A 124 -9.69 -9.24 2.18
C SER A 124 -10.37 -10.27 1.27
N LYS A 125 -10.96 -11.32 1.85
CA LYS A 125 -11.69 -12.36 1.08
C LYS A 125 -12.95 -11.80 0.44
N ILE A 126 -13.70 -10.98 1.17
CA ILE A 126 -14.91 -10.33 0.66
C ILE A 126 -14.53 -9.41 -0.51
N LEU A 127 -13.51 -8.58 -0.32
CA LEU A 127 -13.00 -7.68 -1.36
C LEU A 127 -12.51 -8.46 -2.58
N ARG A 128 -11.76 -9.54 -2.38
CA ARG A 128 -11.33 -10.41 -3.47
C ARG A 128 -12.51 -10.92 -4.30
N ASP A 129 -13.59 -11.38 -3.65
CA ASP A 129 -14.76 -11.94 -4.34
C ASP A 129 -15.49 -10.86 -5.17
N TYR A 130 -15.47 -9.60 -4.74
CA TYR A 130 -15.97 -8.48 -5.54
C TYR A 130 -15.04 -8.08 -6.68
N ILE A 131 -13.72 -8.11 -6.47
CA ILE A 131 -12.71 -7.68 -7.44
C ILE A 131 -12.50 -8.76 -8.53
N GLN A 132 -12.58 -10.04 -8.17
CA GLN A 132 -12.25 -11.14 -9.08
C GLN A 132 -13.01 -11.10 -10.42
N PRO A 133 -14.34 -10.88 -10.48
CA PRO A 133 -15.03 -10.78 -11.76
C PRO A 133 -14.53 -9.62 -12.61
N LEU A 134 -14.15 -8.50 -12.00
CA LEU A 134 -13.58 -7.37 -12.70
C LEU A 134 -12.25 -7.72 -13.37
N ILE A 135 -11.35 -8.37 -12.63
CA ILE A 135 -10.03 -8.78 -13.16
C ILE A 135 -10.19 -9.81 -14.29
N ILE A 136 -11.13 -10.76 -14.16
CA ILE A 136 -11.43 -11.73 -15.21
C ILE A 136 -11.89 -11.00 -16.47
N ASN A 137 -12.87 -10.10 -16.35
CA ASN A 137 -13.41 -9.36 -17.49
C ASN A 137 -12.36 -8.46 -18.17
N GLN A 138 -11.48 -7.83 -17.38
CA GLN A 138 -10.36 -7.06 -17.92
C GLN A 138 -9.37 -7.96 -18.66
N SER A 139 -9.04 -9.11 -18.10
CA SER A 139 -8.16 -10.09 -18.75
C SER A 139 -8.75 -10.56 -20.09
N ASP A 140 -10.04 -10.87 -20.12
CA ASP A 140 -10.73 -11.29 -21.34
C ASP A 140 -10.77 -10.17 -22.38
N TYR A 141 -11.08 -8.93 -21.96
CA TYR A 141 -11.08 -7.76 -22.85
C TYR A 141 -9.71 -7.51 -23.47
N LEU A 142 -8.64 -7.67 -22.69
CA LEU A 142 -7.26 -7.50 -23.13
C LEU A 142 -6.66 -8.79 -23.75
N ARG A 143 -7.48 -9.82 -23.98
CA ARG A 143 -7.06 -11.12 -24.53
C ARG A 143 -5.90 -11.76 -23.77
N GLY A 144 -5.90 -11.60 -22.43
CA GLY A 144 -4.85 -12.10 -21.56
C GLY A 144 -3.53 -11.30 -21.59
N GLN A 145 -3.45 -10.22 -22.35
CA GLN A 145 -2.28 -9.34 -22.41
C GLN A 145 -2.41 -8.20 -21.39
N LEU A 146 -2.25 -8.55 -20.13
CA LEU A 146 -2.28 -7.57 -19.05
C LEU A 146 -0.96 -6.78 -18.97
N PRO A 147 -0.98 -5.52 -18.53
CA PRO A 147 0.21 -4.66 -18.47
C PRO A 147 1.23 -5.12 -17.41
N THR A 148 0.79 -5.94 -16.46
CA THR A 148 1.62 -6.48 -15.38
C THR A 148 1.23 -7.93 -15.08
N ASP A 149 2.14 -8.72 -14.55
CA ASP A 149 1.91 -10.09 -14.08
C ASP A 149 1.63 -10.15 -12.56
N TYR A 150 1.78 -9.02 -11.87
CA TYR A 150 1.56 -8.91 -10.44
C TYR A 150 0.95 -7.56 -10.06
N TYR A 151 -0.09 -7.57 -9.23
CA TYR A 151 -0.76 -6.37 -8.73
C TYR A 151 -1.18 -6.55 -7.27
N THR A 152 -1.19 -5.45 -6.50
CA THR A 152 -1.64 -5.48 -5.11
C THR A 152 -2.63 -4.37 -4.82
N PHE A 153 -3.83 -4.74 -4.41
CA PHE A 153 -4.76 -3.82 -3.77
C PHE A 153 -4.42 -3.71 -2.28
N LEU A 154 -4.10 -2.50 -1.84
CA LEU A 154 -3.92 -2.16 -0.43
C LEU A 154 -5.17 -1.39 0.03
N VAL A 155 -5.90 -1.94 0.97
CA VAL A 155 -7.16 -1.37 1.44
C VAL A 155 -7.06 -1.05 2.92
N TYR A 156 -7.23 0.22 3.24
CA TYR A 156 -7.44 0.69 4.60
C TYR A 156 -8.92 1.02 4.77
N HIS A 157 -9.58 0.32 5.68
CA HIS A 157 -11.00 0.53 6.00
C HIS A 157 -11.11 1.09 7.42
N GLU A 158 -11.68 2.27 7.52
CA GLU A 158 -12.00 2.91 8.80
C GLU A 158 -13.48 2.87 9.06
N GLU A 159 -13.87 2.19 10.11
CA GLU A 159 -15.22 2.17 10.61
C GLU A 159 -15.39 3.35 11.57
N ASN A 160 -15.98 4.42 11.08
CA ASN A 160 -16.26 5.60 11.91
C ASN A 160 -17.76 5.69 12.22
N PRO A 161 -18.18 5.37 13.44
CA PRO A 161 -19.59 5.43 13.84
C PRO A 161 -20.19 6.85 13.84
N ASN A 162 -19.34 7.88 13.74
CA ASN A 162 -19.77 9.27 13.71
C ASN A 162 -19.98 9.82 12.28
N PHE A 163 -19.71 9.03 11.25
CA PHE A 163 -20.06 9.38 9.88
C PHE A 163 -21.55 9.13 9.63
N ASN A 164 -22.40 10.05 10.01
CA ASN A 164 -23.84 9.99 9.74
C ASN A 164 -24.21 10.27 8.28
N GLU A 165 -23.27 10.66 7.44
CA GLU A 165 -23.54 11.09 6.07
C GLU A 165 -22.54 10.53 5.08
N GLY A 166 -22.71 9.25 4.73
CA GLY A 166 -22.08 8.68 3.55
C GLY A 166 -20.70 8.07 3.75
N TYR A 167 -20.36 7.16 2.86
CA TYR A 167 -19.03 6.55 2.76
C TYR A 167 -18.12 7.49 1.98
N VAL A 168 -16.95 7.80 2.51
CA VAL A 168 -15.88 8.41 1.73
C VAL A 168 -14.95 7.27 1.31
N ALA A 169 -14.88 7.02 0.01
CA ALA A 169 -13.89 6.13 -0.57
C ALA A 169 -12.93 6.98 -1.41
N GLU A 170 -11.67 6.86 -1.14
CA GLU A 170 -10.61 7.46 -1.94
C GLU A 170 -9.66 6.36 -2.42
N GLY A 171 -9.35 6.38 -3.68
CA GLY A 171 -8.41 5.46 -4.30
C GLY A 171 -7.24 6.23 -4.89
N LEU A 172 -6.03 5.79 -4.62
CA LEU A 172 -4.84 6.18 -5.34
C LEU A 172 -4.46 5.03 -6.26
N GLU A 173 -4.42 5.31 -7.54
CA GLU A 173 -3.79 4.42 -8.50
C GLU A 173 -2.31 4.82 -8.62
N HIS A 174 -1.45 3.85 -8.33
CA HIS A 174 -0.03 3.97 -8.56
C HIS A 174 0.30 3.26 -9.87
N ASN A 175 0.85 3.98 -10.82
CA ASN A 175 1.32 3.40 -12.08
C ASN A 175 2.51 2.48 -11.80
N GLN A 176 2.32 1.21 -12.09
CA GLN A 176 3.38 0.20 -12.05
C GLN A 176 4.12 0.12 -13.38
#